data_4e88df2bb8fbcb48afc9b467689c9c24
#
_entry.id   4e88df2bb8fbcb48afc9b467689c9c24
#
_cell.length_a   1.000
_cell.length_b   1.000
_cell.length_c   1.000
_cell.angle_alpha   90.00
_cell.angle_beta   90.00
_cell.angle_gamma   90.00
#
_symmetry.space_group_name_H-M   'P 1'
#
loop_
_entity.id
_entity.type
_entity.pdbx_description
1 polymer ?
#
loop_
_entity_poly.entity_id
_entity_poly.type
_entity_poly.pdbx_seq_one_letter_code
_entity_poly.pdbx_strand_id
1 'polypeptide(L)'
;MADERIISASRTKTLENCTWIYWCNYHLKLPQKQNEGALRGTIVHLVFELLLNPRHAQHFKAIYKNLSLSASPAVRRMVEKYCRKFEKQYDLPMTNRENYELLDKMIVVGLKYDFFGKGGKVIEPEYEFLLESEEPKYKVRGFIDKPIRYEKSK
;
A
#
# COMPACT_ATOMS: atom_id res chain seq x y z
N MET A 1 15.76 19.87 -12.74
CA MET A 1 14.49 19.99 -13.49
C MET A 1 13.67 18.77 -13.18
N ALA A 2 12.46 18.93 -12.63
CA ALA A 2 11.60 17.78 -12.34
C ALA A 2 11.25 17.10 -13.67
N ASP A 3 11.36 15.80 -13.70
CA ASP A 3 11.04 14.98 -14.86
C ASP A 3 9.52 15.03 -15.12
N GLU A 4 9.09 16.09 -15.82
CA GLU A 4 7.68 16.43 -16.08
C GLU A 4 6.96 15.40 -16.95
N ARG A 5 7.70 14.44 -17.49
CA ARG A 5 7.22 13.46 -18.47
C ARG A 5 6.91 12.08 -17.87
N ILE A 6 7.03 11.92 -16.54
CA ILE A 6 6.67 10.67 -15.90
C ILE A 6 5.15 10.61 -15.67
N ILE A 7 4.51 9.64 -16.28
CA ILE A 7 3.10 9.34 -16.11
C ILE A 7 2.99 8.21 -15.08
N SER A 8 2.04 8.33 -14.14
CA SER A 8 1.69 7.26 -13.20
C SER A 8 0.18 7.19 -13.05
N ALA A 9 -0.34 6.03 -12.62
CA ALA A 9 -1.78 5.84 -12.41
C ALA A 9 -2.39 6.90 -11.49
N SER A 10 -1.68 7.27 -10.41
CA SER A 10 -2.14 8.32 -9.49
C SER A 10 -2.17 9.71 -10.13
N ARG A 11 -1.17 10.04 -10.96
CA ARG A 11 -1.13 11.30 -11.70
C ARG A 11 -2.27 11.39 -12.72
N THR A 12 -2.47 10.32 -13.51
CA THR A 12 -3.56 10.25 -14.49
C THR A 12 -4.91 10.40 -13.80
N LYS A 13 -5.16 9.65 -12.75
CA LYS A 13 -6.41 9.73 -11.99
C LYS A 13 -6.64 11.12 -11.39
N THR A 14 -5.58 11.78 -10.90
CA THR A 14 -5.71 13.15 -10.38
C THR A 14 -6.06 14.14 -11.49
N LEU A 15 -5.44 14.00 -12.67
CA LEU A 15 -5.71 14.84 -13.83
C LEU A 15 -7.15 14.67 -14.33
N GLU A 16 -7.63 13.44 -14.43
CA GLU A 16 -9.01 13.12 -14.83
C GLU A 16 -10.05 13.69 -13.86
N ASN A 17 -9.76 13.59 -12.56
CA ASN A 17 -10.68 14.11 -11.54
C ASN A 17 -10.69 15.64 -11.46
N CYS A 18 -9.54 16.28 -11.52
CA CYS A 18 -9.43 17.74 -11.44
C CYS A 18 -8.06 18.25 -11.92
N THR A 19 -8.04 18.94 -13.05
CA THR A 19 -6.83 19.54 -13.62
C THR A 19 -6.17 20.55 -12.69
N TRP A 20 -6.95 21.28 -11.90
CA TRP A 20 -6.44 22.25 -10.93
C TRP A 20 -5.69 21.56 -9.78
N ILE A 21 -6.26 20.48 -9.21
CA ILE A 21 -5.59 19.68 -8.17
C ILE A 21 -4.31 19.06 -8.74
N TYR A 22 -4.35 18.57 -9.99
CA TYR A 22 -3.16 18.06 -10.66
C TYR A 22 -2.06 19.13 -10.74
N TRP A 23 -2.40 20.35 -11.17
CA TRP A 23 -1.47 21.47 -11.24
C TRP A 23 -0.87 21.79 -9.86
N CYS A 24 -1.70 21.93 -8.84
CA CYS A 24 -1.25 22.20 -7.48
C CYS A 24 -0.29 21.13 -6.94
N ASN A 25 -0.60 19.85 -7.19
CA ASN A 25 0.17 18.75 -6.63
C ASN A 25 1.49 18.50 -7.36
N TYR A 26 1.48 18.55 -8.69
CA TYR A 26 2.60 18.09 -9.51
C TYR A 26 3.44 19.20 -10.12
N HIS A 27 2.88 20.38 -10.35
CA HIS A 27 3.62 21.54 -10.83
C HIS A 27 4.02 22.49 -9.70
N LEU A 28 3.06 22.93 -8.90
CA LEU A 28 3.33 23.82 -7.77
C LEU A 28 3.91 23.07 -6.56
N LYS A 29 3.74 21.74 -6.51
CA LYS A 29 4.21 20.88 -5.41
C LYS A 29 3.74 21.37 -4.03
N LEU A 30 2.49 21.83 -3.97
CA LEU A 30 1.90 22.27 -2.72
C LEU A 30 1.79 21.11 -1.74
N PRO A 31 2.03 21.33 -0.43
CA PRO A 31 1.93 20.29 0.56
C PRO A 31 0.50 19.77 0.64
N GLN A 32 0.36 18.45 0.53
CA GLN A 32 -0.94 17.78 0.69
C GLN A 32 -1.21 17.52 2.16
N LYS A 33 -2.42 17.88 2.60
CA LYS A 33 -2.86 17.54 3.96
C LYS A 33 -3.14 16.04 4.03
N GLN A 34 -2.44 15.36 4.90
CA GLN A 34 -2.70 13.95 5.22
C GLN A 34 -4.02 13.81 5.98
N ASN A 35 -4.62 12.63 5.89
CA ASN A 35 -5.79 12.26 6.68
C ASN A 35 -5.60 10.84 7.25
N GLU A 36 -6.36 10.54 8.29
CA GLU A 36 -6.28 9.25 8.98
C GLU A 36 -6.53 8.06 8.05
N GLY A 37 -7.46 8.19 7.08
CA GLY A 37 -7.77 7.14 6.11
C GLY A 37 -6.59 6.79 5.24
N ALA A 38 -5.87 7.79 4.70
CA ALA A 38 -4.67 7.59 3.90
C ALA A 38 -3.55 6.93 4.73
N LEU A 39 -3.37 7.37 5.97
CA LEU A 39 -2.36 6.80 6.88
C LEU A 39 -2.69 5.35 7.27
N ARG A 40 -3.98 5.05 7.52
CA ARG A 40 -4.43 3.66 7.71
C ARG A 40 -4.14 2.79 6.49
N GLY A 41 -4.44 3.30 5.29
CA GLY A 41 -4.10 2.62 4.04
C GLY A 41 -2.61 2.28 3.96
N THR A 42 -1.74 3.24 4.24
CA THR A 42 -0.29 3.03 4.25
C THR A 42 0.14 1.93 5.24
N ILE A 43 -0.41 1.93 6.46
CA ILE A 43 -0.10 0.88 7.45
C ILE A 43 -0.56 -0.49 6.97
N VAL A 44 -1.77 -0.58 6.38
CA VAL A 44 -2.32 -1.85 5.85
C VAL A 44 -1.44 -2.40 4.72
N HIS A 45 -1.02 -1.54 3.78
CA HIS A 45 -0.09 -1.93 2.71
C HIS A 45 1.23 -2.50 3.27
N LEU A 46 1.84 -1.82 4.23
CA LEU A 46 3.07 -2.30 4.89
C LEU A 46 2.88 -3.67 5.56
N VAL A 47 1.71 -3.91 6.17
CA VAL A 47 1.39 -5.23 6.76
C VAL A 47 1.25 -6.27 5.67
N PHE A 48 0.58 -5.97 4.56
CA PHE A 48 0.41 -6.92 3.46
C PHE A 48 1.75 -7.26 2.81
N GLU A 49 2.58 -6.27 2.52
CA GLU A 49 3.94 -6.48 2.00
C GLU A 49 4.75 -7.40 2.92
N LEU A 50 4.74 -7.13 4.23
CA LEU A 50 5.39 -8.00 5.20
C LEU A 50 4.86 -9.44 5.14
N LEU A 51 3.54 -9.63 5.13
CA LEU A 51 2.90 -10.94 5.19
C LEU A 51 2.99 -11.73 3.88
N LEU A 52 3.22 -11.07 2.74
CA LEU A 52 3.51 -11.72 1.46
C LEU A 52 4.89 -12.39 1.44
N ASN A 53 5.82 -11.94 2.30
CA ASN A 53 7.14 -12.55 2.39
C ASN A 53 7.03 -13.93 3.09
N PRO A 54 7.53 -15.02 2.47
CA PRO A 54 7.47 -16.38 3.05
C PRO A 54 8.07 -16.51 4.45
N ARG A 55 9.07 -15.66 4.79
CA ARG A 55 9.68 -15.62 6.14
C ARG A 55 8.66 -15.31 7.24
N HIS A 56 7.57 -14.64 6.88
CA HIS A 56 6.52 -14.20 7.81
C HIS A 56 5.24 -15.05 7.74
N ALA A 57 5.26 -16.19 7.04
CA ALA A 57 4.12 -17.07 6.87
C ALA A 57 3.46 -17.50 8.21
N GLN A 58 4.24 -17.63 9.28
CA GLN A 58 3.72 -17.92 10.61
C GLN A 58 2.79 -16.81 11.14
N HIS A 59 3.14 -15.54 10.90
CA HIS A 59 2.34 -14.40 11.32
C HIS A 59 1.03 -14.32 10.51
N PHE A 60 1.11 -14.56 9.19
CA PHE A 60 -0.08 -14.68 8.34
C PHE A 60 -1.02 -15.76 8.88
N LYS A 61 -0.52 -17.01 9.09
CA LYS A 61 -1.33 -18.13 9.59
C LYS A 61 -1.99 -17.81 10.92
N ALA A 62 -1.25 -17.17 11.84
CA ALA A 62 -1.78 -16.82 13.16
C ALA A 62 -2.92 -15.80 13.05
N ILE A 63 -2.74 -14.73 12.29
CA ILE A 63 -3.76 -13.68 12.10
C ILE A 63 -4.97 -14.23 11.35
N TYR A 64 -4.74 -14.97 10.26
CA TYR A 64 -5.80 -15.55 9.44
C TYR A 64 -6.69 -16.54 10.21
N LYS A 65 -6.07 -17.41 11.04
CA LYS A 65 -6.80 -18.38 11.86
C LYS A 65 -7.65 -17.73 12.96
N ASN A 66 -7.11 -16.71 13.62
CA ASN A 66 -7.76 -16.08 14.76
C ASN A 66 -8.57 -14.83 14.39
N LEU A 67 -8.50 -14.39 13.13
CA LEU A 67 -9.18 -13.20 12.61
C LEU A 67 -8.89 -11.94 13.43
N SER A 68 -7.66 -11.81 13.94
CA SER A 68 -7.22 -10.64 14.71
C SER A 68 -5.71 -10.48 14.67
N LEU A 69 -5.23 -9.24 14.59
CA LEU A 69 -3.82 -8.86 14.74
C LEU A 69 -3.23 -9.27 16.08
N SER A 70 -4.06 -9.41 17.11
CA SER A 70 -3.63 -9.82 18.45
C SER A 70 -2.95 -11.19 18.45
N ALA A 71 -3.26 -12.04 17.47
CA ALA A 71 -2.63 -13.34 17.28
C ALA A 71 -1.17 -13.27 16.84
N SER A 72 -0.71 -12.09 16.39
CA SER A 72 0.69 -11.84 16.02
C SER A 72 1.25 -10.64 16.75
N PRO A 73 1.86 -10.81 17.93
CA PRO A 73 2.41 -9.69 18.70
C PRO A 73 3.48 -8.87 17.95
N ALA A 74 4.21 -9.50 17.04
CA ALA A 74 5.21 -8.81 16.22
C ALA A 74 4.56 -7.83 15.23
N VAL A 75 3.54 -8.29 14.48
CA VAL A 75 2.80 -7.45 13.53
C VAL A 75 2.04 -6.34 14.28
N ARG A 76 1.40 -6.67 15.40
CA ARG A 76 0.71 -5.70 16.24
C ARG A 76 1.65 -4.58 16.71
N ARG A 77 2.83 -4.92 17.23
CA ARG A 77 3.84 -3.92 17.64
C ARG A 77 4.31 -3.03 16.48
N MET A 78 4.42 -3.60 15.28
CA MET A 78 4.74 -2.82 14.08
C MET A 78 3.64 -1.81 13.78
N VAL A 79 2.38 -2.24 13.76
CA VAL A 79 1.23 -1.34 13.56
C VAL A 79 1.20 -0.21 14.60
N GLU A 80 1.33 -0.55 15.88
CA GLU A 80 1.39 0.42 16.98
C GLU A 80 2.54 1.42 16.83
N LYS A 81 3.71 0.95 16.37
CA LYS A 81 4.87 1.81 16.10
C LYS A 81 4.57 2.83 14.99
N TYR A 82 3.95 2.39 13.88
CA TYR A 82 3.61 3.28 12.78
C TYR A 82 2.47 4.25 13.16
N CYS A 83 1.46 3.81 13.93
CA CYS A 83 0.43 4.70 14.45
C CYS A 83 1.06 5.84 15.27
N ARG A 84 1.93 5.52 16.23
CA ARG A 84 2.65 6.53 17.04
C ARG A 84 3.53 7.47 16.20
N LYS A 85 4.23 6.90 15.19
CA LYS A 85 5.03 7.71 14.27
C LYS A 85 4.19 8.71 13.49
N PHE A 86 3.08 8.27 12.94
CA PHE A 86 2.21 9.11 12.12
C PHE A 86 1.44 10.14 12.96
N GLU A 87 0.98 9.76 14.15
CA GLU A 87 0.38 10.70 15.11
C GLU A 87 1.33 11.84 15.41
N LYS A 88 2.60 11.55 15.75
CA LYS A 88 3.62 12.55 16.01
C LYS A 88 3.97 13.40 14.78
N GLN A 89 3.98 12.80 13.60
CA GLN A 89 4.41 13.46 12.35
C GLN A 89 3.34 14.38 11.76
N TYR A 90 2.06 14.00 11.87
CA TYR A 90 0.96 14.67 11.18
C TYR A 90 -0.06 15.31 12.11
N ASP A 91 0.12 15.18 13.42
CA ASP A 91 -0.82 15.66 14.44
C ASP A 91 -2.25 15.15 14.23
N LEU A 92 -2.36 13.83 13.97
CA LEU A 92 -3.62 13.14 13.71
C LEU A 92 -3.81 12.00 14.74
N PRO A 93 -5.01 11.77 15.28
CA PRO A 93 -5.25 10.83 16.38
C PRO A 93 -5.18 9.37 15.92
N MET A 94 -3.97 8.85 15.67
CA MET A 94 -3.73 7.51 15.14
C MET A 94 -3.64 6.42 16.22
N THR A 95 -3.43 6.77 17.50
CA THR A 95 -3.22 5.81 18.59
C THR A 95 -4.47 5.52 19.42
N ASN A 96 -5.65 6.01 18.98
CA ASN A 96 -6.91 5.73 19.66
C ASN A 96 -7.44 4.32 19.37
N ARG A 97 -8.35 3.84 20.22
CA ARG A 97 -8.96 2.51 20.12
C ARG A 97 -9.67 2.29 18.77
N GLU A 98 -10.40 3.28 18.30
CA GLU A 98 -11.17 3.22 17.07
C GLU A 98 -10.26 2.95 15.85
N ASN A 99 -9.14 3.65 15.75
CA ASN A 99 -8.15 3.42 14.67
C ASN A 99 -7.55 2.01 14.73
N TYR A 100 -7.26 1.49 15.92
CA TYR A 100 -6.75 0.12 16.03
C TYR A 100 -7.79 -0.92 15.61
N GLU A 101 -9.06 -0.75 15.98
CA GLU A 101 -10.16 -1.62 15.58
C GLU A 101 -10.38 -1.57 14.05
N LEU A 102 -10.31 -0.38 13.44
CA LEU A 102 -10.41 -0.22 11.99
C LEU A 102 -9.23 -0.88 11.26
N LEU A 103 -8.01 -0.71 11.74
CA LEU A 103 -6.81 -1.33 11.16
C LEU A 103 -6.88 -2.86 11.26
N ASP A 104 -7.28 -3.40 12.42
CA ASP A 104 -7.48 -4.85 12.60
C ASP A 104 -8.50 -5.38 11.58
N LYS A 105 -9.65 -4.72 11.48
CA LYS A 105 -10.70 -5.08 10.52
C LYS A 105 -10.23 -4.99 9.06
N MET A 106 -9.55 -3.91 8.67
CA MET A 106 -9.05 -3.74 7.29
C MET A 106 -8.06 -4.84 6.92
N ILE A 107 -7.12 -5.16 7.81
CA ILE A 107 -6.11 -6.19 7.58
C ILE A 107 -6.77 -7.57 7.49
N VAL A 108 -7.63 -7.93 8.44
CA VAL A 108 -8.31 -9.23 8.46
C VAL A 108 -9.18 -9.42 7.22
N VAL A 109 -9.93 -8.39 6.80
CA VAL A 109 -10.74 -8.43 5.57
C VAL A 109 -9.86 -8.63 4.36
N GLY A 110 -8.76 -7.86 4.23
CA GLY A 110 -7.85 -7.99 3.10
C GLY A 110 -7.18 -9.37 3.00
N LEU A 111 -6.85 -9.99 4.14
CA LEU A 111 -6.27 -11.35 4.15
C LEU A 111 -7.27 -12.44 3.72
N LYS A 112 -8.58 -12.21 3.84
CA LYS A 112 -9.61 -13.16 3.38
C LYS A 112 -9.80 -13.17 1.86
N TYR A 113 -9.40 -12.11 1.17
CA TYR A 113 -9.51 -12.01 -0.28
C TYR A 113 -8.27 -12.60 -0.94
N ASP A 114 -8.33 -13.85 -1.38
CA ASP A 114 -7.32 -14.48 -2.25
C ASP A 114 -5.88 -13.89 -2.13
N PHE A 115 -5.41 -13.80 -0.90
CA PHE A 115 -4.21 -13.05 -0.55
C PHE A 115 -2.96 -13.55 -1.29
N PHE A 116 -2.88 -14.86 -1.56
CA PHE A 116 -1.78 -15.48 -2.31
C PHE A 116 -2.11 -15.79 -3.77
N GLY A 117 -3.27 -15.37 -4.32
CA GLY A 117 -3.61 -15.52 -5.72
C GLY A 117 -3.84 -16.96 -6.17
N LYS A 118 -4.87 -17.63 -5.70
CA LYS A 118 -5.42 -18.93 -6.20
C LYS A 118 -4.37 -19.95 -6.70
N GLY A 119 -3.33 -20.21 -5.92
CA GLY A 119 -2.30 -21.18 -6.26
C GLY A 119 -1.15 -20.65 -7.13
N GLY A 120 -1.15 -19.39 -7.48
CA GLY A 120 0.01 -18.73 -8.07
C GLY A 120 1.12 -18.46 -7.04
N LYS A 121 2.32 -18.18 -7.53
CA LYS A 121 3.47 -17.78 -6.69
C LYS A 121 3.64 -16.27 -6.74
N VAL A 122 3.55 -15.62 -5.58
CA VAL A 122 3.93 -14.20 -5.47
C VAL A 122 5.43 -14.10 -5.72
N ILE A 123 5.84 -13.22 -6.65
CA ILE A 123 7.25 -13.09 -7.05
C ILE A 123 7.93 -12.12 -6.10
N GLU A 124 7.61 -10.84 -6.24
CA GLU A 124 8.19 -9.74 -5.45
C GLU A 124 7.09 -8.73 -5.19
N PRO A 125 6.72 -8.47 -3.92
CA PRO A 125 5.77 -7.42 -3.60
C PRO A 125 6.33 -6.04 -3.97
N GLU A 126 5.45 -5.09 -4.28
CA GLU A 126 5.85 -3.71 -4.63
C GLU A 126 6.80 -3.65 -5.85
N TYR A 127 6.56 -4.51 -6.86
CA TYR A 127 7.38 -4.51 -8.07
C TYR A 127 7.28 -3.18 -8.83
N GLU A 128 8.37 -2.43 -8.86
CA GLU A 128 8.46 -1.19 -9.63
C GLU A 128 8.75 -1.47 -11.10
N PHE A 129 8.04 -0.79 -12.00
CA PHE A 129 8.35 -0.81 -13.44
C PHE A 129 8.45 0.61 -14.00
N LEU A 130 9.32 0.76 -14.98
CA LEU A 130 9.48 1.96 -15.78
C LEU A 130 9.43 1.58 -17.26
N LEU A 131 8.44 2.12 -17.98
CA LEU A 131 8.34 1.98 -19.43
C LEU A 131 8.69 3.32 -20.08
N GLU A 132 9.46 3.30 -21.12
CA GLU A 132 9.86 4.47 -21.88
C GLU A 132 9.36 4.35 -23.32
N SER A 133 8.83 5.46 -23.86
CA SER A 133 8.47 5.59 -25.28
C SER A 133 9.27 6.74 -25.88
N GLU A 134 9.76 6.54 -27.09
CA GLU A 134 10.53 7.53 -27.84
C GLU A 134 9.61 8.47 -28.65
N GLU A 135 8.51 7.91 -29.19
CA GLU A 135 7.56 8.64 -30.02
C GLU A 135 6.10 8.29 -29.66
N PRO A 136 5.35 9.18 -29.01
CA PRO A 136 5.78 10.42 -28.34
C PRO A 136 6.66 10.14 -27.11
N LYS A 137 7.56 11.05 -26.81
CA LYS A 137 8.52 10.87 -25.72
C LYS A 137 7.84 10.99 -24.35
N TYR A 138 7.65 9.89 -23.67
CA TYR A 138 7.12 9.84 -22.30
C TYR A 138 7.67 8.64 -21.52
N LYS A 139 7.53 8.69 -20.20
CA LYS A 139 7.87 7.60 -19.29
C LYS A 139 6.65 7.23 -18.48
N VAL A 140 6.38 5.94 -18.32
CA VAL A 140 5.33 5.42 -17.43
C VAL A 140 5.99 4.68 -16.29
N ARG A 141 5.76 5.16 -15.07
CA ARG A 141 6.23 4.52 -13.84
C ARG A 141 5.04 3.98 -13.07
N GLY A 142 5.17 2.78 -12.57
CA GLY A 142 4.16 2.18 -11.71
C GLY A 142 4.73 1.18 -10.73
N PHE A 143 3.89 0.81 -9.78
CA PHE A 143 4.17 -0.23 -8.81
C PHE A 143 3.07 -1.27 -8.90
N ILE A 144 3.45 -2.54 -8.86
CA ILE A 144 2.52 -3.67 -8.79
C ILE A 144 2.61 -4.24 -7.39
N ASP A 145 1.58 -4.01 -6.59
CA ASP A 145 1.55 -4.38 -5.17
C ASP A 145 1.77 -5.90 -4.97
N LYS A 146 1.22 -6.70 -5.89
CA LYS A 146 1.26 -8.16 -5.78
C LYS A 146 1.34 -8.84 -7.15
N PRO A 147 2.53 -8.95 -7.77
CA PRO A 147 2.68 -9.71 -9.00
C PRO A 147 2.64 -11.22 -8.71
N ILE A 148 1.82 -11.96 -9.45
CA ILE A 148 1.62 -13.39 -9.27
C ILE A 148 2.01 -14.12 -10.54
N ARG A 149 2.89 -15.12 -10.42
CA ARG A 149 3.24 -16.02 -11.51
C ARG A 149 2.40 -17.29 -11.39
N TYR A 150 1.70 -17.63 -12.47
CA TYR A 150 1.06 -18.92 -12.63
C TYR A 150 1.94 -19.83 -13.49
N GLU A 151 2.18 -21.05 -13.04
CA GLU A 151 2.81 -22.05 -13.90
C GLU A 151 1.78 -22.45 -14.98
N LYS A 152 2.19 -22.41 -16.25
CA LYS A 152 1.32 -22.93 -17.33
C LYS A 152 1.15 -24.43 -17.07
N SER A 153 -0.09 -24.87 -16.84
CA SER A 153 -0.41 -26.30 -16.93
C SER A 153 -0.01 -26.79 -18.31
N LYS A 154 0.87 -27.79 -18.36
CA LYS A 154 1.24 -28.49 -19.59
C LYS A 154 0.06 -29.25 -20.15
#